data_44020cdae196245f70ad3af577ad3155
#
_entry.id   44020cdae196245f70ad3af577ad3155
#
_cell.length_a   1.000
_cell.length_b   1.000
_cell.length_c   1.000
_cell.angle_alpha   90.00
_cell.angle_beta   90.00
_cell.angle_gamma   90.00
#
_symmetry.space_group_name_H-M   'P 1'
#
loop_
_entity.id
_entity.type
_entity.pdbx_description
1 polymer ?
#
loop_
_entity_poly.entity_id
_entity_poly.type
_entity_poly.pdbx_seq_one_letter_code
_entity_poly.pdbx_strand_id
1 'polypeptide(L)'
;MKNQRLRVGDRPRFCRNLVAGGALTLGLWLGGGELAAAQTVPLRRVEATQLEAAATLDEQLRRFGGDRPAMIRAIDHSLRYLSTPAAAEAYRSVTVPEFTRDRVRRSLVRFRQLLQSTRSAEELRTAVLREFSLYQSIGRDGQGTVDFTGYFEPTYAASRRPTAEFRYPVYRLPPNLDRWPKPHPTRAQLEGADGLQGSAGPLRGLEIAWLGDRLEAFLIQVQGSARLQLTDGTTLSIGYAGRTDYPYVSLGRELINDGKVPEAGLSLPVVLDYFRRNPAELDIYIPRNNRFVFFRETAGAPPTGSLNVPVTAERAIATDKTMFPPGALALIRTDIPQVGPAGQLTPRRVSRYVLDQDTGGAIRGPGRVDIYMGSGRLAGDRAGLINHPGQLYYLLLNE
;
A
#
# COMPACT_ATOMS: atom_id res chain seq x y z
N MET A 1 -54.45 26.76 -42.90
CA MET A 1 -54.72 28.20 -42.80
C MET A 1 -53.59 28.89 -42.08
N LYS A 2 -52.91 29.81 -42.80
CA LYS A 2 -52.14 30.99 -42.42
C LYS A 2 -51.01 30.80 -41.37
N ASN A 3 -49.73 30.69 -41.73
CA ASN A 3 -48.82 31.78 -42.11
C ASN A 3 -48.78 32.96 -41.12
N GLN A 4 -47.64 33.17 -40.47
CA GLN A 4 -46.92 34.43 -40.62
C GLN A 4 -45.50 34.33 -40.02
N ARG A 5 -44.54 34.67 -40.89
CA ARG A 5 -43.13 35.05 -40.57
C ARG A 5 -43.11 36.55 -40.23
N LEU A 6 -42.04 37.01 -39.54
CA LEU A 6 -41.37 38.31 -39.72
C LEU A 6 -40.20 38.34 -38.73
N ARG A 7 -38.91 38.29 -39.15
CA ARG A 7 -37.97 39.39 -39.60
C ARG A 7 -37.48 40.26 -38.45
N VAL A 8 -36.21 40.16 -38.06
CA VAL A 8 -35.00 40.88 -38.54
C VAL A 8 -34.90 42.37 -38.11
N GLY A 9 -33.81 42.78 -37.55
CA GLY A 9 -33.31 44.14 -37.40
C GLY A 9 -32.72 44.38 -36.00
N ASP A 10 -31.63 45.01 -35.68
CA ASP A 10 -30.51 45.59 -36.43
C ASP A 10 -29.48 46.00 -35.36
N ARG A 11 -28.22 45.99 -35.72
CA ARG A 11 -27.12 46.62 -34.93
C ARG A 11 -27.11 48.12 -35.13
N PRO A 12 -26.49 48.90 -34.22
CA PRO A 12 -25.54 49.90 -34.70
C PRO A 12 -24.14 49.83 -34.04
N ARG A 13 -23.16 50.09 -34.94
CA ARG A 13 -21.80 50.50 -34.64
C ARG A 13 -21.80 52.00 -34.40
N PHE A 14 -20.85 52.53 -33.57
CA PHE A 14 -20.11 53.80 -33.79
C PHE A 14 -19.12 53.96 -32.62
N CYS A 15 -17.94 54.11 -32.82
CA CYS A 15 -16.87 55.01 -33.28
C CYS A 15 -16.01 55.51 -32.14
N ARG A 16 -14.73 55.15 -32.26
CA ARG A 16 -13.47 55.88 -32.10
C ARG A 16 -13.51 57.24 -31.33
N ASN A 17 -12.57 57.38 -30.38
CA ASN A 17 -11.53 58.39 -30.49
C ASN A 17 -10.31 58.10 -29.60
N LEU A 18 -9.14 58.35 -30.17
CA LEU A 18 -7.80 58.39 -29.56
C LEU A 18 -7.65 59.62 -28.65
N VAL A 19 -6.91 59.46 -27.53
CA VAL A 19 -5.94 60.49 -27.10
C VAL A 19 -4.74 59.76 -26.46
N ALA A 20 -3.56 60.14 -26.95
CA ALA A 20 -2.27 59.71 -26.48
C ALA A 20 -1.85 60.47 -25.22
N GLY A 21 -1.20 59.79 -24.29
CA GLY A 21 -0.54 60.40 -23.14
C GLY A 21 0.52 59.41 -22.62
N GLY A 22 1.78 59.64 -23.00
CA GLY A 22 2.91 58.85 -22.55
C GLY A 22 3.26 59.12 -21.07
N ALA A 23 3.53 58.08 -20.34
CA ALA A 23 4.31 58.11 -19.14
C ALA A 23 5.22 56.88 -19.10
N LEU A 24 6.52 57.08 -19.23
CA LEU A 24 7.56 56.12 -18.96
C LEU A 24 7.53 55.76 -17.46
N THR A 25 7.13 54.58 -17.11
CA THR A 25 7.43 54.00 -15.82
C THR A 25 8.44 52.85 -15.99
N LEU A 26 9.64 53.03 -15.42
CA LEU A 26 10.65 52.01 -15.24
C LEU A 26 9.99 50.82 -14.47
N GLY A 27 9.74 49.76 -15.17
CA GLY A 27 9.37 48.46 -14.53
C GLY A 27 10.60 47.82 -13.90
N LEU A 28 10.69 47.86 -12.58
CA LEU A 28 11.54 46.98 -11.81
C LEU A 28 11.06 45.56 -12.07
N TRP A 29 11.85 44.79 -12.79
CA TRP A 29 11.76 43.32 -12.84
C TRP A 29 12.12 42.77 -11.45
N LEU A 30 11.14 42.61 -10.59
CA LEU A 30 11.24 41.68 -9.47
C LEU A 30 11.17 40.28 -10.06
N GLY A 31 12.32 39.65 -10.17
CA GLY A 31 12.42 38.23 -10.50
C GLY A 31 11.58 37.44 -9.50
N GLY A 32 10.43 36.93 -9.97
CA GLY A 32 9.68 35.91 -9.27
C GLY A 32 10.52 34.65 -9.24
N GLY A 33 11.34 34.50 -8.19
CA GLY A 33 11.89 33.20 -7.87
C GLY A 33 10.70 32.30 -7.59
N GLU A 34 10.48 31.29 -8.44
CA GLU A 34 9.70 30.12 -8.05
C GLU A 34 10.30 29.61 -6.73
N LEU A 35 9.59 29.84 -5.64
CA LEU A 35 9.84 29.14 -4.38
C LEU A 35 9.63 27.65 -4.71
N ALA A 36 10.73 26.97 -5.02
CA ALA A 36 10.74 25.51 -5.05
C ALA A 36 10.11 25.08 -3.73
N ALA A 37 8.96 24.44 -3.80
CA ALA A 37 8.29 23.90 -2.63
C ALA A 37 9.32 23.05 -1.90
N ALA A 38 9.77 23.49 -0.73
CA ALA A 38 10.74 22.76 0.07
C ALA A 38 10.17 21.37 0.27
N GLN A 39 10.85 20.35 -0.25
CA GLN A 39 10.43 18.97 -0.06
C GLN A 39 10.39 18.71 1.44
N THR A 40 9.19 18.53 1.97
CA THR A 40 9.00 18.31 3.40
C THR A 40 9.68 16.99 3.75
N VAL A 41 10.73 17.04 4.58
CA VAL A 41 11.45 15.86 5.03
C VAL A 41 10.48 14.95 5.80
N PRO A 42 10.24 13.71 5.37
CA PRO A 42 9.17 12.86 5.91
C PRO A 42 9.45 12.35 7.33
N LEU A 43 10.68 12.47 7.81
CA LEU A 43 11.15 11.98 9.09
C LEU A 43 11.80 13.11 9.91
N ARG A 44 11.48 13.18 11.19
CA ARG A 44 12.15 14.06 12.16
C ARG A 44 12.81 13.23 13.26
N ARG A 45 14.02 13.60 13.66
CA ARG A 45 14.70 12.95 14.79
C ARG A 45 13.92 13.19 16.07
N VAL A 46 13.74 12.12 16.87
CA VAL A 46 13.10 12.20 18.17
C VAL A 46 14.08 12.80 19.17
N GLU A 47 13.65 13.84 19.91
CA GLU A 47 14.45 14.48 20.93
C GLU A 47 14.70 13.54 22.12
N ALA A 48 15.84 13.72 22.79
CA ALA A 48 16.25 12.87 23.91
C ALA A 48 15.20 12.77 25.03
N THR A 49 14.50 13.88 25.31
CA THR A 49 13.42 13.94 26.31
C THR A 49 12.18 13.11 25.95
N GLN A 50 11.99 12.78 24.67
CA GLN A 50 10.85 12.01 24.17
C GLN A 50 11.21 10.55 23.85
N LEU A 51 12.49 10.22 23.91
CA LEU A 51 13.01 8.94 23.41
C LEU A 51 12.43 7.75 24.16
N GLU A 52 12.30 7.82 25.49
CA GLU A 52 11.73 6.74 26.30
C GLU A 52 10.24 6.49 25.97
N ALA A 53 9.47 7.55 25.74
CA ALA A 53 8.07 7.45 25.34
C ALA A 53 7.91 6.92 23.90
N ALA A 54 8.87 7.21 23.01
CA ALA A 54 8.89 6.72 21.63
C ALA A 54 9.30 5.26 21.52
N ALA A 55 10.37 4.84 22.20
CA ALA A 55 10.88 3.47 22.19
C ALA A 55 10.13 2.57 23.20
N THR A 56 8.92 2.18 22.83
CA THR A 56 8.08 1.30 23.65
C THR A 56 8.43 -0.18 23.45
N LEU A 57 8.00 -1.00 24.42
CA LEU A 57 8.30 -2.41 24.48
C LEU A 57 7.57 -3.22 23.40
N ASP A 58 8.30 -4.03 22.64
CA ASP A 58 7.73 -5.07 21.78
C ASP A 58 7.69 -6.41 22.54
N GLU A 59 6.55 -6.69 23.17
CA GLU A 59 6.37 -7.86 24.02
C GLU A 59 6.43 -9.20 23.25
N GLN A 60 6.25 -9.19 21.92
CA GLN A 60 6.38 -10.40 21.11
C GLN A 60 7.85 -10.82 20.96
N LEU A 61 8.81 -9.95 21.22
CA LEU A 61 10.23 -10.28 21.19
C LEU A 61 10.75 -10.87 22.51
N ARG A 62 9.88 -11.48 23.31
CA ARG A 62 10.29 -12.29 24.46
C ARG A 62 11.20 -13.43 24.01
N ARG A 63 12.14 -13.81 24.86
CA ARG A 63 13.10 -14.88 24.53
C ARG A 63 12.42 -16.23 24.35
N PHE A 64 11.49 -16.58 25.22
CA PHE A 64 10.75 -17.84 25.18
C PHE A 64 9.31 -17.59 24.73
N GLY A 65 8.83 -18.38 23.77
CA GLY A 65 7.46 -18.28 23.25
C GLY A 65 7.19 -16.98 22.45
N GLY A 66 8.24 -16.22 22.09
CA GLY A 66 8.15 -15.03 21.25
C GLY A 66 8.51 -15.31 19.78
N ASP A 67 8.40 -14.31 18.94
CA ASP A 67 8.66 -14.43 17.50
C ASP A 67 10.01 -13.85 17.05
N ARG A 68 11.02 -13.81 17.94
CA ARG A 68 12.41 -13.42 17.58
C ARG A 68 12.93 -14.11 16.32
N PRO A 69 12.71 -15.42 16.11
CA PRO A 69 13.12 -16.06 14.86
C PRO A 69 12.47 -15.45 13.62
N ALA A 70 11.20 -15.04 13.70
CA ALA A 70 10.51 -14.37 12.59
C ALA A 70 11.12 -12.99 12.33
N MET A 71 11.41 -12.21 13.38
CA MET A 71 12.08 -10.92 13.25
C MET A 71 13.49 -11.05 12.66
N ILE A 72 14.27 -12.05 13.08
CA ILE A 72 15.60 -12.33 12.51
C ILE A 72 15.49 -12.67 11.02
N ARG A 73 14.54 -13.53 10.62
CA ARG A 73 14.31 -13.82 9.20
C ARG A 73 13.94 -12.56 8.41
N ALA A 74 13.08 -11.71 8.94
CA ALA A 74 12.72 -10.45 8.28
C ALA A 74 13.93 -9.53 8.09
N ILE A 75 14.82 -9.44 9.10
CA ILE A 75 16.09 -8.72 8.99
C ILE A 75 16.99 -9.32 7.91
N ASP A 76 17.13 -10.64 7.89
CA ASP A 76 17.95 -11.34 6.89
C ASP A 76 17.43 -11.10 5.45
N HIS A 77 16.11 -10.96 5.28
CA HIS A 77 15.49 -10.55 4.02
C HIS A 77 15.88 -9.12 3.62
N SER A 78 15.81 -8.16 4.55
CA SER A 78 16.25 -6.77 4.29
C SER A 78 17.74 -6.69 3.99
N LEU A 79 18.60 -7.43 4.71
CA LEU A 79 20.03 -7.47 4.46
C LEU A 79 20.36 -8.00 3.06
N ARG A 80 19.63 -9.02 2.59
CA ARG A 80 19.75 -9.51 1.19
C ARG A 80 19.36 -8.42 0.19
N TYR A 81 18.23 -7.74 0.40
CA TYR A 81 17.84 -6.62 -0.46
C TYR A 81 18.93 -5.54 -0.50
N LEU A 82 19.44 -5.10 0.67
CA LEU A 82 20.43 -4.03 0.77
C LEU A 82 21.75 -4.39 0.07
N SER A 83 22.03 -5.65 -0.24
CA SER A 83 23.19 -6.07 -1.01
C SER A 83 23.01 -5.99 -2.53
N THR A 84 21.78 -5.70 -3.02
CA THR A 84 21.47 -5.69 -4.46
C THR A 84 21.81 -4.35 -5.13
N PRO A 85 22.03 -4.34 -6.47
CA PRO A 85 22.12 -3.10 -7.25
C PRO A 85 20.84 -2.25 -7.15
N ALA A 86 19.66 -2.87 -7.10
CA ALA A 86 18.39 -2.18 -6.95
C ALA A 86 18.32 -1.36 -5.66
N ALA A 87 18.84 -1.88 -4.54
CA ALA A 87 18.95 -1.12 -3.30
C ALA A 87 19.93 0.06 -3.45
N ALA A 88 21.06 -0.13 -4.13
CA ALA A 88 22.01 0.95 -4.37
C ALA A 88 21.34 2.10 -5.16
N GLU A 89 20.54 1.78 -6.15
CA GLU A 89 19.78 2.78 -6.93
C GLU A 89 18.71 3.46 -6.08
N ALA A 90 17.90 2.70 -5.36
CA ALA A 90 16.82 3.24 -4.52
C ALA A 90 17.34 4.23 -3.47
N TYR A 91 18.50 3.96 -2.88
CA TYR A 91 19.08 4.85 -1.86
C TYR A 91 19.68 6.15 -2.41
N ARG A 92 19.80 6.33 -3.73
CA ARG A 92 20.18 7.63 -4.33
C ARG A 92 19.05 8.66 -4.23
N SER A 93 17.82 8.21 -4.11
CA SER A 93 16.62 9.07 -4.03
C SER A 93 16.05 9.19 -2.62
N VAL A 94 16.65 8.58 -1.60
CA VAL A 94 16.23 8.76 -0.21
C VAL A 94 16.47 10.20 0.23
N THR A 95 15.39 10.88 0.66
CA THR A 95 15.41 12.32 0.96
C THR A 95 15.93 12.67 2.36
N VAL A 96 16.11 11.69 3.23
CA VAL A 96 16.63 11.86 4.59
C VAL A 96 18.11 11.49 4.59
N PRO A 97 19.05 12.46 4.65
CA PRO A 97 20.49 12.22 4.41
C PRO A 97 21.13 11.19 5.35
N GLU A 98 20.63 11.11 6.58
CA GLU A 98 21.15 10.18 7.60
C GLU A 98 20.90 8.72 7.23
N PHE A 99 19.88 8.43 6.40
CA PHE A 99 19.53 7.08 5.97
C PHE A 99 20.33 6.65 4.74
N THR A 100 21.62 6.50 4.89
CA THR A 100 22.44 5.87 3.84
C THR A 100 22.26 4.34 3.85
N ARG A 101 22.40 3.70 2.68
CA ARG A 101 22.29 2.25 2.55
C ARG A 101 23.20 1.50 3.53
N ASP A 102 24.44 1.98 3.70
CA ASP A 102 25.41 1.34 4.60
C ASP A 102 25.03 1.50 6.07
N ARG A 103 24.57 2.68 6.47
CA ARG A 103 24.13 2.92 7.85
C ARG A 103 22.90 2.08 8.19
N VAL A 104 21.92 1.98 7.28
CA VAL A 104 20.76 1.09 7.45
C VAL A 104 21.23 -0.36 7.58
N ARG A 105 22.16 -0.82 6.73
CA ARG A 105 22.72 -2.16 6.83
C ARG A 105 23.40 -2.41 8.20
N ARG A 106 24.24 -1.49 8.67
CA ARG A 106 24.89 -1.58 9.98
C ARG A 106 23.86 -1.63 11.12
N SER A 107 22.83 -0.82 11.03
CA SER A 107 21.71 -0.80 11.99
C SER A 107 21.03 -2.16 12.07
N LEU A 108 20.71 -2.79 10.94
CA LEU A 108 20.11 -4.12 10.90
C LEU A 108 21.02 -5.20 11.48
N VAL A 109 22.31 -5.19 11.13
CA VAL A 109 23.29 -6.15 11.67
C VAL A 109 23.37 -6.02 13.20
N ARG A 110 23.44 -4.79 13.72
CA ARG A 110 23.50 -4.56 15.16
C ARG A 110 22.21 -4.97 15.86
N PHE A 111 21.04 -4.62 15.33
CA PHE A 111 19.78 -5.01 15.92
C PHE A 111 19.58 -6.54 15.93
N ARG A 112 20.02 -7.23 14.86
CA ARG A 112 20.05 -8.69 14.79
C ARG A 112 20.90 -9.31 15.91
N GLN A 113 22.09 -8.74 16.19
CA GLN A 113 22.94 -9.17 17.30
C GLN A 113 22.25 -8.96 18.65
N LEU A 114 21.58 -7.82 18.85
CA LEU A 114 20.82 -7.55 20.07
C LEU A 114 19.69 -8.56 20.29
N LEU A 115 18.96 -8.93 19.22
CA LEU A 115 17.95 -10.00 19.29
C LEU A 115 18.53 -11.34 19.74
N GLN A 116 19.77 -11.64 19.41
CA GLN A 116 20.44 -12.89 19.77
C GLN A 116 21.01 -12.87 21.19
N SER A 117 21.50 -11.72 21.64
CA SER A 117 22.21 -11.59 22.91
C SER A 117 21.32 -11.21 24.11
N THR A 118 20.27 -10.40 23.90
CA THR A 118 19.39 -9.95 25.00
C THR A 118 18.48 -11.06 25.49
N ARG A 119 18.21 -11.07 26.81
CA ARG A 119 17.46 -12.12 27.50
C ARG A 119 15.95 -11.81 27.58
N SER A 120 15.57 -10.54 27.51
CA SER A 120 14.20 -10.07 27.60
C SER A 120 13.89 -9.00 26.57
N ALA A 121 12.62 -8.65 26.38
CA ALA A 121 12.21 -7.54 25.57
C ALA A 121 12.61 -6.19 26.19
N GLU A 122 12.65 -6.10 27.52
CA GLU A 122 13.08 -4.91 28.24
C GLU A 122 14.58 -4.65 28.07
N GLU A 123 15.41 -5.69 28.15
CA GLU A 123 16.84 -5.59 27.89
C GLU A 123 17.11 -5.13 26.46
N LEU A 124 16.35 -5.66 25.48
CA LEU A 124 16.41 -5.22 24.09
C LEU A 124 16.03 -3.74 23.96
N ARG A 125 14.93 -3.31 24.60
CA ARG A 125 14.50 -1.90 24.58
C ARG A 125 15.58 -0.99 25.16
N THR A 126 16.17 -1.34 26.29
CA THR A 126 17.25 -0.57 26.93
C THR A 126 18.46 -0.45 26.00
N ALA A 127 18.84 -1.54 25.32
CA ALA A 127 19.94 -1.51 24.36
C ALA A 127 19.61 -0.62 23.15
N VAL A 128 18.37 -0.67 22.64
CA VAL A 128 17.91 0.19 21.56
C VAL A 128 17.95 1.67 21.95
N LEU A 129 17.46 2.02 23.13
CA LEU A 129 17.51 3.40 23.64
C LEU A 129 18.94 3.95 23.73
N ARG A 130 19.89 3.11 24.09
CA ARG A 130 21.31 3.49 24.19
C ARG A 130 22.01 3.61 22.84
N GLU A 131 21.69 2.74 21.89
CA GLU A 131 22.48 2.53 20.70
C GLU A 131 21.85 3.10 19.41
N PHE A 132 20.56 3.46 19.44
CA PHE A 132 19.86 3.90 18.24
C PHE A 132 19.22 5.27 18.42
N SER A 133 19.27 6.07 17.36
CA SER A 133 18.42 7.25 17.20
C SER A 133 17.11 6.85 16.54
N LEU A 134 16.00 7.42 17.02
CA LEU A 134 14.68 7.25 16.46
C LEU A 134 14.30 8.46 15.59
N TYR A 135 13.66 8.20 14.44
CA TYR A 135 13.18 9.19 13.50
C TYR A 135 11.68 8.97 13.28
N GLN A 136 10.86 9.88 13.81
CA GLN A 136 9.41 9.80 13.69
C GLN A 136 8.94 10.27 12.32
N SER A 137 8.02 9.53 11.68
CA SER A 137 7.26 10.06 10.56
C SER A 137 6.52 11.33 10.96
N ILE A 138 6.51 12.34 10.10
CA ILE A 138 5.71 13.56 10.30
C ILE A 138 4.20 13.26 10.23
N GLY A 139 3.81 12.08 9.73
CA GLY A 139 2.41 11.69 9.61
C GLY A 139 1.63 12.50 8.58
N ARG A 140 0.30 12.28 8.55
CA ARG A 140 -0.61 13.00 7.64
C ARG A 140 -0.90 14.44 8.07
N ASP A 141 -0.62 14.76 9.30
CA ASP A 141 -0.96 16.03 9.96
C ASP A 141 0.26 16.87 10.37
N GLY A 142 1.48 16.43 10.04
CA GLY A 142 2.72 17.05 10.51
C GLY A 142 3.02 16.81 12.00
N GLN A 143 2.12 16.11 12.74
CA GLN A 143 2.23 15.84 14.17
C GLN A 143 2.66 14.39 14.46
N GLY A 144 2.81 13.57 13.43
CA GLY A 144 3.24 12.17 13.53
C GLY A 144 2.09 11.17 13.52
N THR A 145 0.86 11.58 13.19
CA THR A 145 -0.26 10.66 13.04
C THR A 145 -0.16 9.87 11.75
N VAL A 146 -0.10 8.55 11.87
CA VAL A 146 -0.05 7.61 10.76
C VAL A 146 -1.27 6.70 10.81
N ASP A 147 -1.98 6.57 9.68
CA ASP A 147 -3.11 5.66 9.56
C ASP A 147 -2.61 4.27 9.16
N PHE A 148 -2.93 3.29 9.99
CA PHE A 148 -2.55 1.89 9.78
C PHE A 148 -3.71 1.09 9.23
N THR A 149 -3.41 0.25 8.24
CA THR A 149 -4.28 -0.83 7.75
C THR A 149 -3.52 -2.14 7.73
N GLY A 150 -4.21 -3.23 7.39
CA GLY A 150 -3.60 -4.53 7.26
C GLY A 150 -3.84 -5.14 5.89
N TYR A 151 -2.86 -5.89 5.39
CA TYR A 151 -3.00 -6.73 4.20
C TYR A 151 -2.54 -8.16 4.50
N PHE A 152 -2.93 -9.09 3.65
CA PHE A 152 -2.68 -10.51 3.88
C PHE A 152 -2.65 -11.29 2.57
N GLU A 153 -2.21 -12.54 2.59
CA GLU A 153 -2.32 -13.45 1.46
C GLU A 153 -3.60 -14.29 1.63
N PRO A 154 -4.66 -14.03 0.84
CA PRO A 154 -5.91 -14.79 0.92
C PRO A 154 -5.74 -16.23 0.41
N THR A 155 -6.64 -17.10 0.87
CA THR A 155 -6.80 -18.44 0.36
C THR A 155 -8.22 -18.61 -0.17
N TYR A 156 -8.37 -18.90 -1.46
CA TYR A 156 -9.66 -19.08 -2.13
C TYR A 156 -9.73 -20.36 -2.92
N ALA A 157 -10.96 -20.89 -3.10
CA ALA A 157 -11.21 -21.98 -4.03
C ALA A 157 -11.07 -21.48 -5.48
N ALA A 158 -10.50 -22.33 -6.36
CA ALA A 158 -10.32 -21.98 -7.77
C ALA A 158 -10.27 -23.21 -8.67
N SER A 159 -10.38 -23.00 -9.97
CA SER A 159 -10.23 -24.03 -10.98
C SER A 159 -9.17 -23.64 -12.02
N ARG A 160 -8.44 -24.63 -12.56
CA ARG A 160 -7.53 -24.40 -13.72
C ARG A 160 -8.27 -24.19 -15.04
N ARG A 161 -9.57 -24.44 -15.06
CA ARG A 161 -10.42 -24.30 -16.26
C ARG A 161 -11.71 -23.58 -15.89
N PRO A 162 -12.30 -22.82 -16.80
CA PRO A 162 -13.61 -22.22 -16.56
C PRO A 162 -14.67 -23.31 -16.41
N THR A 163 -15.59 -23.11 -15.48
CA THR A 163 -16.77 -23.96 -15.24
C THR A 163 -17.99 -23.09 -14.99
N ALA A 164 -19.16 -23.67 -14.80
CA ALA A 164 -20.36 -22.91 -14.40
C ALA A 164 -20.19 -22.19 -13.06
N GLU A 165 -19.38 -22.74 -12.15
CA GLU A 165 -19.07 -22.18 -10.84
C GLU A 165 -17.88 -21.24 -10.90
N PHE A 166 -16.75 -21.65 -11.50
CA PHE A 166 -15.51 -20.91 -11.55
C PHE A 166 -15.40 -20.10 -12.86
N ARG A 167 -15.74 -18.83 -12.83
CA ARG A 167 -15.90 -17.98 -14.03
C ARG A 167 -14.98 -16.76 -14.08
N TYR A 168 -14.44 -16.29 -12.93
CA TYR A 168 -13.70 -15.04 -12.83
C TYR A 168 -12.19 -15.30 -12.82
N PRO A 169 -11.49 -15.06 -13.95
CA PRO A 169 -10.08 -15.42 -14.08
C PRO A 169 -9.16 -14.38 -13.42
N VAL A 170 -8.00 -14.88 -12.96
CA VAL A 170 -6.81 -14.07 -12.69
C VAL A 170 -5.77 -14.34 -13.76
N TYR A 171 -5.00 -13.31 -14.15
CA TYR A 171 -4.22 -13.33 -15.37
C TYR A 171 -2.72 -13.19 -15.12
N ARG A 172 -1.92 -13.83 -15.99
CA ARG A 172 -0.48 -13.59 -16.12
C ARG A 172 -0.20 -12.20 -16.64
N LEU A 173 0.99 -11.69 -16.33
CA LEU A 173 1.49 -10.46 -16.93
C LEU A 173 1.60 -10.62 -18.45
N PRO A 174 0.97 -9.76 -19.26
CA PRO A 174 1.17 -9.73 -20.69
C PRO A 174 2.66 -9.50 -21.01
N PRO A 175 3.28 -10.32 -21.89
CA PRO A 175 4.71 -10.22 -22.17
C PRO A 175 5.13 -8.89 -22.82
N ASN A 176 4.17 -8.14 -23.34
CA ASN A 176 4.36 -6.87 -24.04
C ASN A 176 3.58 -5.71 -23.40
N LEU A 177 3.29 -5.77 -22.08
CA LEU A 177 2.55 -4.73 -21.37
C LEU A 177 3.20 -3.35 -21.52
N ASP A 178 4.53 -3.28 -21.55
CA ASP A 178 5.32 -2.07 -21.76
C ASP A 178 5.09 -1.40 -23.11
N ARG A 179 4.61 -2.17 -24.10
CA ARG A 179 4.30 -1.71 -25.47
C ARG A 179 2.82 -1.37 -25.68
N TRP A 180 2.00 -1.58 -24.68
CA TRP A 180 0.59 -1.24 -24.79
C TRP A 180 0.41 0.28 -24.93
N PRO A 181 -0.64 0.75 -25.66
CA PRO A 181 -0.97 2.17 -25.73
C PRO A 181 -1.13 2.78 -24.35
N LYS A 182 -0.72 4.04 -24.21
CA LYS A 182 -0.93 4.80 -22.97
C LYS A 182 -1.95 5.92 -23.21
N PRO A 183 -2.90 6.12 -22.27
CA PRO A 183 -3.10 5.29 -21.07
C PRO A 183 -3.46 3.86 -21.43
N HIS A 184 -3.09 2.90 -20.57
CA HIS A 184 -3.45 1.50 -20.75
C HIS A 184 -4.98 1.33 -20.88
N PRO A 185 -5.48 0.22 -21.45
CA PRO A 185 -6.90 -0.08 -21.41
C PRO A 185 -7.45 -0.07 -19.97
N THR A 186 -8.64 0.47 -19.78
CA THR A 186 -9.33 0.45 -18.50
C THR A 186 -9.71 -0.98 -18.09
N ARG A 187 -10.03 -1.18 -16.82
CA ARG A 187 -10.55 -2.47 -16.35
C ARG A 187 -11.75 -2.93 -17.16
N ALA A 188 -12.73 -2.05 -17.41
CA ALA A 188 -13.91 -2.38 -18.18
C ALA A 188 -13.61 -2.77 -19.63
N GLN A 189 -12.56 -2.19 -20.23
CA GLN A 189 -12.09 -2.58 -21.57
C GLN A 189 -11.34 -3.92 -21.57
N LEU A 190 -10.71 -4.29 -20.46
CA LEU A 190 -9.97 -5.54 -20.31
C LEU A 190 -10.87 -6.73 -20.01
N GLU A 191 -11.81 -6.58 -19.07
CA GLU A 191 -12.61 -7.71 -18.57
C GLU A 191 -14.13 -7.53 -18.66
N GLY A 192 -14.60 -6.39 -19.23
CA GLY A 192 -16.02 -6.03 -19.23
C GLY A 192 -16.50 -5.50 -17.89
N ALA A 193 -17.72 -4.92 -17.87
CA ALA A 193 -18.33 -4.45 -16.63
C ALA A 193 -18.67 -5.62 -15.68
N ASP A 194 -18.94 -6.80 -16.21
CA ASP A 194 -19.28 -8.03 -15.51
C ASP A 194 -18.07 -8.88 -15.08
N GLY A 195 -16.85 -8.54 -15.55
CA GLY A 195 -15.62 -9.30 -15.28
C GLY A 195 -15.47 -10.59 -16.09
N LEU A 196 -16.31 -10.83 -17.12
CA LEU A 196 -16.36 -12.09 -17.86
C LEU A 196 -15.80 -12.00 -19.29
N GLN A 197 -15.45 -10.80 -19.74
CA GLN A 197 -15.03 -10.55 -21.15
C GLN A 197 -13.52 -10.71 -21.38
N GLY A 198 -12.72 -10.85 -20.32
CA GLY A 198 -11.27 -10.81 -20.42
C GLY A 198 -10.66 -11.88 -21.32
N SER A 199 -11.22 -13.10 -21.28
CA SER A 199 -10.76 -14.22 -22.11
C SER A 199 -11.15 -14.10 -23.59
N ALA A 200 -11.97 -13.12 -23.97
CA ALA A 200 -12.32 -12.82 -25.35
C ALA A 200 -11.47 -11.69 -25.96
N GLY A 201 -10.69 -10.96 -25.13
CA GLY A 201 -9.91 -9.78 -25.49
C GLY A 201 -8.40 -9.98 -25.41
N PRO A 202 -7.66 -8.90 -25.08
CA PRO A 202 -6.19 -8.90 -24.99
C PRO A 202 -5.61 -9.86 -23.95
N LEU A 203 -6.44 -10.32 -23.01
CA LEU A 203 -6.03 -11.21 -21.91
C LEU A 203 -6.24 -12.69 -22.25
N ARG A 204 -6.74 -13.02 -23.45
CA ARG A 204 -6.96 -14.40 -23.88
C ARG A 204 -5.66 -15.22 -23.86
N GLY A 205 -5.70 -16.37 -23.20
CA GLY A 205 -4.56 -17.29 -23.04
C GLY A 205 -3.59 -16.90 -21.92
N LEU A 206 -3.89 -15.83 -21.19
CA LEU A 206 -3.10 -15.39 -20.02
C LEU A 206 -3.73 -15.83 -18.69
N GLU A 207 -4.84 -16.55 -18.73
CA GLU A 207 -5.52 -17.01 -17.54
C GLU A 207 -4.64 -17.98 -16.73
N ILE A 208 -4.57 -17.78 -15.42
CA ILE A 208 -3.86 -18.67 -14.49
C ILE A 208 -4.84 -19.66 -13.87
N ALA A 209 -5.95 -19.14 -13.35
CA ALA A 209 -7.01 -19.90 -12.71
C ALA A 209 -8.29 -19.04 -12.68
N TRP A 210 -9.43 -19.67 -12.45
CA TRP A 210 -10.76 -19.05 -12.34
C TRP A 210 -11.30 -19.19 -10.92
N LEU A 211 -11.85 -18.11 -10.37
CA LEU A 211 -12.53 -18.07 -9.09
C LEU A 211 -14.06 -18.13 -9.28
N GLY A 212 -14.76 -18.58 -8.24
CA GLY A 212 -16.22 -18.60 -8.21
C GLY A 212 -16.85 -17.25 -7.89
N ASP A 213 -16.15 -16.38 -7.16
CA ASP A 213 -16.61 -15.09 -6.72
C ASP A 213 -15.80 -13.95 -7.35
N ARG A 214 -16.52 -12.97 -7.91
CA ARG A 214 -15.93 -11.80 -8.56
C ARG A 214 -15.18 -10.89 -7.60
N LEU A 215 -15.74 -10.71 -6.40
CA LEU A 215 -15.11 -9.87 -5.39
C LEU A 215 -13.79 -10.50 -4.90
N GLU A 216 -13.74 -11.83 -4.74
CA GLU A 216 -12.50 -12.55 -4.42
C GLU A 216 -11.43 -12.36 -5.50
N ALA A 217 -11.80 -12.48 -6.78
CA ALA A 217 -10.88 -12.23 -7.90
C ALA A 217 -10.34 -10.78 -7.89
N PHE A 218 -11.18 -9.81 -7.55
CA PHE A 218 -10.76 -8.41 -7.38
C PHE A 218 -9.87 -8.23 -6.14
N LEU A 219 -10.23 -8.85 -5.00
CA LEU A 219 -9.45 -8.73 -3.77
C LEU A 219 -8.04 -9.29 -3.89
N ILE A 220 -7.83 -10.37 -4.66
CA ILE A 220 -6.49 -10.87 -4.98
C ILE A 220 -5.64 -9.77 -5.65
N GLN A 221 -6.24 -8.97 -6.54
CA GLN A 221 -5.54 -7.87 -7.20
C GLN A 221 -5.19 -6.74 -6.22
N VAL A 222 -6.01 -6.52 -5.20
CA VAL A 222 -5.75 -5.54 -4.13
C VAL A 222 -4.63 -6.03 -3.21
N GLN A 223 -4.65 -7.33 -2.82
CA GLN A 223 -3.68 -7.93 -1.91
C GLN A 223 -2.33 -8.24 -2.57
N GLY A 224 -2.30 -8.45 -3.88
CA GLY A 224 -1.08 -8.69 -4.66
C GLY A 224 -0.57 -10.14 -4.64
N SER A 225 -1.15 -11.03 -3.84
CA SER A 225 -0.83 -12.46 -3.80
C SER A 225 -2.03 -13.28 -3.34
N ALA A 226 -2.03 -14.59 -3.63
CA ALA A 226 -3.05 -15.52 -3.13
C ALA A 226 -2.55 -16.97 -3.15
N ARG A 227 -3.19 -17.80 -2.32
CA ARG A 227 -3.18 -19.26 -2.42
C ARG A 227 -4.51 -19.72 -2.96
N LEU A 228 -4.48 -20.46 -4.06
CA LEU A 228 -5.66 -20.97 -4.72
C LEU A 228 -5.74 -22.49 -4.48
N GLN A 229 -6.77 -22.91 -3.78
CA GLN A 229 -7.09 -24.33 -3.59
C GLN A 229 -7.85 -24.82 -4.82
N LEU A 230 -7.18 -25.61 -5.63
CA LEU A 230 -7.73 -26.05 -6.90
C LEU A 230 -8.68 -27.23 -6.72
N THR A 231 -9.62 -27.37 -7.66
CA THR A 231 -10.62 -28.45 -7.67
C THR A 231 -10.01 -29.85 -7.78
N ASP A 232 -8.74 -29.97 -8.18
CA ASP A 232 -7.98 -31.21 -8.20
C ASP A 232 -7.30 -31.54 -6.85
N GLY A 233 -7.53 -30.74 -5.81
CA GLY A 233 -6.94 -30.87 -4.47
C GLY A 233 -5.55 -30.27 -4.31
N THR A 234 -4.95 -29.74 -5.38
CA THR A 234 -3.64 -29.08 -5.30
C THR A 234 -3.76 -27.62 -4.88
N THR A 235 -2.66 -27.04 -4.39
CA THR A 235 -2.58 -25.60 -4.08
C THR A 235 -1.69 -24.89 -5.07
N LEU A 236 -2.22 -23.82 -5.67
CA LEU A 236 -1.49 -22.92 -6.54
C LEU A 236 -1.23 -21.62 -5.83
N SER A 237 0.03 -21.19 -5.74
CA SER A 237 0.40 -19.88 -5.19
C SER A 237 0.69 -18.90 -6.33
N ILE A 238 0.13 -17.71 -6.22
CA ILE A 238 0.34 -16.61 -7.16
C ILE A 238 0.82 -15.35 -6.43
N GLY A 239 1.68 -14.59 -7.10
CA GLY A 239 2.21 -13.32 -6.60
C GLY A 239 2.21 -12.25 -7.68
N TYR A 240 2.27 -11.01 -7.26
CA TYR A 240 2.31 -9.84 -8.14
C TYR A 240 3.39 -9.96 -9.22
N ALA A 241 3.03 -9.62 -10.45
CA ALA A 241 3.96 -9.58 -11.58
C ALA A 241 4.00 -8.22 -12.28
N GLY A 242 2.92 -7.46 -12.25
CA GLY A 242 2.81 -6.15 -12.86
C GLY A 242 1.39 -5.61 -12.84
N ARG A 243 1.21 -4.41 -13.37
CA ARG A 243 -0.10 -3.74 -13.38
C ARG A 243 -0.20 -2.72 -14.51
N THR A 244 -1.43 -2.32 -14.84
CA THR A 244 -1.69 -1.14 -15.67
C THR A 244 -1.29 0.15 -14.93
N ASP A 245 -1.14 1.26 -15.65
CA ASP A 245 -0.62 2.53 -15.13
C ASP A 245 -1.65 3.41 -14.39
N TYR A 246 -2.87 2.90 -14.17
CA TYR A 246 -3.90 3.62 -13.43
C TYR A 246 -3.61 3.69 -11.91
N PRO A 247 -4.05 4.78 -11.25
CA PRO A 247 -4.06 4.85 -9.79
C PRO A 247 -5.04 3.82 -9.21
N TYR A 248 -4.84 3.48 -7.93
CA TYR A 248 -5.79 2.64 -7.20
C TYR A 248 -7.02 3.46 -6.78
N VAL A 249 -8.21 2.89 -6.99
CA VAL A 249 -9.49 3.41 -6.50
C VAL A 249 -10.08 2.42 -5.51
N SER A 250 -10.35 2.88 -4.28
CA SER A 250 -10.87 2.04 -3.20
C SER A 250 -12.37 1.85 -3.33
N LEU A 251 -12.84 0.61 -3.39
CA LEU A 251 -14.29 0.30 -3.38
C LEU A 251 -14.97 0.86 -2.12
N GLY A 252 -14.32 0.76 -0.95
CA GLY A 252 -14.87 1.30 0.28
C GLY A 252 -15.03 2.83 0.22
N ARG A 253 -14.09 3.56 -0.37
CA ARG A 253 -14.20 5.01 -0.56
C ARG A 253 -15.33 5.35 -1.54
N GLU A 254 -15.45 4.59 -2.62
CA GLU A 254 -16.56 4.78 -3.58
C GLU A 254 -17.93 4.54 -2.95
N LEU A 255 -18.05 3.53 -2.08
CA LEU A 255 -19.30 3.29 -1.32
C LEU A 255 -19.62 4.46 -0.37
N ILE A 256 -18.62 5.07 0.27
CA ILE A 256 -18.82 6.28 1.10
C ILE A 256 -19.26 7.45 0.22
N ASN A 257 -18.57 7.69 -0.89
CA ASN A 257 -18.88 8.80 -1.81
C ASN A 257 -20.32 8.73 -2.32
N ASP A 258 -20.83 7.51 -2.56
CA ASP A 258 -22.20 7.28 -3.00
C ASP A 258 -23.22 7.18 -1.82
N GLY A 259 -22.78 7.41 -0.57
CA GLY A 259 -23.66 7.36 0.61
C GLY A 259 -24.18 5.97 0.97
N LYS A 260 -23.54 4.91 0.48
CA LYS A 260 -23.96 3.51 0.70
C LYS A 260 -23.52 2.96 2.06
N VAL A 261 -22.38 3.43 2.56
CA VAL A 261 -21.83 3.08 3.88
C VAL A 261 -21.31 4.35 4.56
N PRO A 262 -21.38 4.45 5.89
CA PRO A 262 -20.80 5.58 6.61
C PRO A 262 -19.27 5.50 6.61
N GLU A 263 -18.61 6.64 6.63
CA GLU A 263 -17.13 6.69 6.77
C GLU A 263 -16.66 6.15 8.12
N ALA A 264 -17.42 6.46 9.17
CA ALA A 264 -17.17 5.94 10.50
C ALA A 264 -17.34 4.41 10.54
N GLY A 265 -16.31 3.68 10.93
CA GLY A 265 -16.32 2.22 11.01
C GLY A 265 -16.11 1.51 9.67
N LEU A 266 -15.72 2.21 8.60
CA LEU A 266 -15.34 1.54 7.36
C LEU A 266 -14.20 0.54 7.62
N SER A 267 -14.41 -0.68 7.19
CA SER A 267 -13.46 -1.79 7.30
C SER A 267 -13.68 -2.78 6.16
N LEU A 268 -12.73 -3.67 5.91
CA LEU A 268 -12.92 -4.70 4.88
C LEU A 268 -14.18 -5.56 5.14
N PRO A 269 -14.48 -6.03 6.36
CA PRO A 269 -15.72 -6.75 6.64
C PRO A 269 -17.00 -5.97 6.24
N VAL A 270 -17.04 -4.66 6.45
CA VAL A 270 -18.18 -3.81 6.05
C VAL A 270 -18.36 -3.80 4.54
N VAL A 271 -17.25 -3.66 3.78
CA VAL A 271 -17.29 -3.70 2.31
C VAL A 271 -17.73 -5.07 1.80
N LEU A 272 -17.21 -6.15 2.38
CA LEU A 272 -17.58 -7.53 2.01
C LEU A 272 -19.06 -7.80 2.28
N ASP A 273 -19.55 -7.37 3.43
CA ASP A 273 -20.95 -7.55 3.82
C ASP A 273 -21.91 -6.74 2.92
N TYR A 274 -21.50 -5.52 2.54
CA TYR A 274 -22.28 -4.72 1.60
C TYR A 274 -22.46 -5.45 0.26
N PHE A 275 -21.37 -5.92 -0.37
CA PHE A 275 -21.44 -6.58 -1.67
C PHE A 275 -22.06 -7.98 -1.61
N ARG A 276 -21.99 -8.67 -0.46
CA ARG A 276 -22.72 -9.92 -0.25
C ARG A 276 -24.24 -9.69 -0.30
N ARG A 277 -24.72 -8.56 0.23
CA ARG A 277 -26.14 -8.17 0.19
C ARG A 277 -26.55 -7.54 -1.15
N ASN A 278 -25.61 -6.99 -1.89
CA ASN A 278 -25.83 -6.26 -3.14
C ASN A 278 -24.89 -6.75 -4.27
N PRO A 279 -24.92 -8.04 -4.67
CA PRO A 279 -23.95 -8.61 -5.58
C PRO A 279 -23.95 -7.98 -6.97
N ALA A 280 -25.09 -7.50 -7.46
CA ALA A 280 -25.21 -6.83 -8.76
C ALA A 280 -24.44 -5.49 -8.80
N GLU A 281 -24.21 -4.85 -7.65
CA GLU A 281 -23.48 -3.59 -7.60
C GLU A 281 -21.95 -3.78 -7.80
N LEU A 282 -21.43 -5.02 -7.75
CA LEU A 282 -20.05 -5.31 -8.16
C LEU A 282 -19.76 -4.85 -9.61
N ASP A 283 -20.76 -4.96 -10.50
CA ASP A 283 -20.64 -4.55 -11.90
C ASP A 283 -20.56 -3.01 -12.08
N ILE A 284 -20.94 -2.28 -11.03
CA ILE A 284 -20.86 -0.81 -10.98
C ILE A 284 -19.55 -0.35 -10.34
N TYR A 285 -19.20 -0.95 -9.18
CA TYR A 285 -18.08 -0.45 -8.35
C TYR A 285 -16.71 -0.98 -8.77
N ILE A 286 -16.58 -2.26 -9.15
CA ILE A 286 -15.28 -2.82 -9.56
C ILE A 286 -14.71 -2.09 -10.78
N PRO A 287 -15.49 -1.76 -11.84
CA PRO A 287 -14.99 -1.01 -13.00
C PRO A 287 -14.50 0.41 -12.71
N ARG A 288 -14.91 1.03 -11.58
CA ARG A 288 -14.39 2.35 -11.18
C ARG A 288 -12.89 2.30 -10.86
N ASN A 289 -12.37 1.14 -10.44
CA ASN A 289 -10.94 0.94 -10.29
C ASN A 289 -10.33 0.46 -11.61
N ASN A 290 -9.86 1.39 -12.43
CA ASN A 290 -9.23 1.10 -13.73
C ASN A 290 -7.89 0.36 -13.61
N ARG A 291 -7.27 0.33 -12.42
CA ARG A 291 -6.04 -0.42 -12.21
C ARG A 291 -6.31 -1.92 -12.33
N PHE A 292 -5.55 -2.60 -13.21
CA PHE A 292 -5.58 -4.04 -13.38
C PHE A 292 -4.24 -4.63 -12.96
N VAL A 293 -4.26 -5.69 -12.11
CA VAL A 293 -3.06 -6.34 -11.59
C VAL A 293 -2.91 -7.71 -12.21
N PHE A 294 -1.68 -8.03 -12.60
CA PHE A 294 -1.27 -9.28 -13.21
C PHE A 294 -0.37 -10.08 -12.26
N PHE A 295 -0.37 -11.39 -12.42
CA PHE A 295 0.27 -12.33 -11.51
C PHE A 295 1.28 -13.23 -12.21
N ARG A 296 2.08 -13.92 -11.40
CA ARG A 296 2.89 -15.08 -11.78
C ARG A 296 2.68 -16.20 -10.77
N GLU A 297 2.83 -17.42 -11.22
CA GLU A 297 2.88 -18.57 -10.30
C GLU A 297 4.18 -18.53 -9.50
N THR A 298 4.13 -18.89 -8.22
CA THR A 298 5.27 -18.78 -7.30
C THR A 298 5.73 -20.12 -6.75
N ALA A 299 5.14 -21.23 -7.23
CA ALA A 299 5.51 -22.61 -6.85
C ALA A 299 5.57 -22.82 -5.31
N GLY A 300 4.62 -22.25 -4.57
CA GLY A 300 4.54 -22.36 -3.12
C GLY A 300 5.49 -21.44 -2.34
N ALA A 301 6.26 -20.59 -3.02
CA ALA A 301 7.10 -19.60 -2.34
C ALA A 301 6.25 -18.64 -1.48
N PRO A 302 6.80 -18.13 -0.36
CA PRO A 302 6.13 -17.13 0.45
C PRO A 302 5.80 -15.86 -0.35
N PRO A 303 4.77 -15.09 0.04
CA PRO A 303 4.48 -13.81 -0.56
C PRO A 303 5.70 -12.89 -0.54
N THR A 304 5.93 -12.21 -1.64
CA THR A 304 7.10 -11.37 -1.85
C THR A 304 6.68 -9.91 -1.96
N GLY A 305 7.27 -9.04 -1.16
CA GLY A 305 7.04 -7.60 -1.21
C GLY A 305 7.76 -6.92 -2.38
N SER A 306 7.56 -5.62 -2.51
CA SER A 306 8.11 -4.79 -3.58
C SER A 306 9.65 -4.78 -3.65
N LEU A 307 10.32 -5.10 -2.55
CA LEU A 307 11.78 -5.25 -2.50
C LEU A 307 12.26 -6.61 -3.04
N ASN A 308 11.37 -7.40 -3.59
CA ASN A 308 11.63 -8.75 -4.10
C ASN A 308 12.23 -9.70 -3.03
N VAL A 309 11.79 -9.54 -1.78
CA VAL A 309 12.10 -10.42 -0.65
C VAL A 309 10.81 -10.88 0.00
N PRO A 310 10.78 -12.07 0.63
CA PRO A 310 9.62 -12.54 1.36
C PRO A 310 9.21 -11.58 2.47
N VAL A 311 7.90 -11.33 2.61
CA VAL A 311 7.34 -10.58 3.73
C VAL A 311 7.03 -11.51 4.90
N THR A 312 7.19 -11.01 6.12
CA THR A 312 7.00 -11.78 7.36
C THR A 312 5.82 -11.20 8.12
N ALA A 313 4.87 -12.06 8.53
CA ALA A 313 3.66 -11.66 9.25
C ALA A 313 3.99 -10.81 10.49
N GLU A 314 3.30 -9.68 10.65
CA GLU A 314 3.47 -8.68 11.70
C GLU A 314 4.90 -8.09 11.82
N ARG A 315 5.81 -8.43 10.88
CA ARG A 315 7.21 -7.95 10.84
C ARG A 315 7.58 -7.24 9.53
N ALA A 316 6.69 -7.22 8.55
CA ALA A 316 6.86 -6.46 7.31
C ALA A 316 5.75 -5.42 7.19
N ILE A 317 6.12 -4.21 6.74
CA ILE A 317 5.20 -3.12 6.43
C ILE A 317 5.38 -2.63 5.01
N ALA A 318 4.29 -2.08 4.46
CA ALA A 318 4.28 -1.32 3.22
C ALA A 318 4.19 0.18 3.52
N THR A 319 5.04 0.96 2.87
CA THR A 319 5.10 2.42 2.97
C THR A 319 5.29 3.07 1.60
N ASP A 320 5.26 4.38 1.53
CA ASP A 320 5.60 5.13 0.31
C ASP A 320 7.12 5.14 0.08
N LYS A 321 7.60 4.33 -0.87
CA LYS A 321 9.04 4.21 -1.18
C LYS A 321 9.66 5.44 -1.83
N THR A 322 8.87 6.44 -2.19
CA THR A 322 9.40 7.74 -2.63
C THR A 322 9.85 8.61 -1.45
N MET A 323 9.46 8.25 -0.23
CA MET A 323 9.68 9.03 0.99
C MET A 323 10.50 8.29 2.04
N PHE A 324 10.31 6.97 2.17
CA PHE A 324 10.87 6.19 3.25
C PHE A 324 12.00 5.25 2.81
N PRO A 325 12.99 4.98 3.70
CA PRO A 325 14.17 4.19 3.36
C PRO A 325 13.81 2.70 3.21
N PRO A 326 13.92 2.11 1.99
CA PRO A 326 13.49 0.74 1.75
C PRO A 326 14.36 -0.28 2.47
N GLY A 327 13.72 -1.24 3.14
CA GLY A 327 14.40 -2.29 3.90
C GLY A 327 14.85 -1.89 5.30
N ALA A 328 14.61 -0.65 5.73
CA ALA A 328 15.04 -0.14 7.03
C ALA A 328 14.24 -0.74 8.19
N LEU A 329 14.87 -0.74 9.38
CA LEU A 329 14.24 -1.08 10.64
C LEU A 329 13.32 0.04 11.10
N ALA A 330 12.11 -0.31 11.51
CA ALA A 330 11.15 0.62 12.07
C ALA A 330 10.48 0.05 13.33
N LEU A 331 9.85 0.93 14.10
CA LEU A 331 8.98 0.63 15.22
C LEU A 331 7.62 1.25 14.95
N ILE A 332 6.57 0.47 14.97
CA ILE A 332 5.18 0.93 14.88
C ILE A 332 4.49 0.87 16.24
N ARG A 333 3.57 1.82 16.49
CA ARG A 333 2.67 1.83 17.63
C ARG A 333 1.25 2.07 17.15
N THR A 334 0.42 1.04 17.20
CA THR A 334 -0.97 1.10 16.70
C THR A 334 -1.80 0.02 17.37
N ASP A 335 -3.09 -0.04 17.07
CA ASP A 335 -3.96 -1.10 17.53
C ASP A 335 -4.00 -2.23 16.51
N ILE A 336 -3.64 -3.45 16.94
CA ILE A 336 -3.71 -4.66 16.14
C ILE A 336 -4.70 -5.63 16.78
N PRO A 337 -5.69 -6.17 16.02
CA PRO A 337 -6.63 -7.16 16.53
C PRO A 337 -5.91 -8.42 17.01
N GLN A 338 -6.20 -8.84 18.23
CA GLN A 338 -5.68 -10.07 18.84
C GLN A 338 -6.83 -11.00 19.19
N VAL A 339 -6.56 -12.31 19.10
CA VAL A 339 -7.53 -13.34 19.48
C VAL A 339 -7.64 -13.37 20.99
N GLY A 340 -8.82 -13.10 21.51
CA GLY A 340 -9.14 -13.22 22.93
C GLY A 340 -9.46 -14.67 23.34
N PRO A 341 -9.66 -14.92 24.65
CA PRO A 341 -9.89 -16.28 25.18
C PRO A 341 -11.12 -16.98 24.58
N ALA A 342 -12.16 -16.24 24.19
CA ALA A 342 -13.37 -16.78 23.57
C ALA A 342 -13.31 -16.77 22.02
N GLY A 343 -12.13 -16.55 21.42
CA GLY A 343 -11.93 -16.52 19.98
C GLY A 343 -12.31 -15.19 19.30
N GLN A 344 -12.83 -14.22 20.05
CA GLN A 344 -13.15 -12.89 19.53
C GLN A 344 -11.90 -12.11 19.16
N LEU A 345 -11.96 -11.28 18.11
CA LEU A 345 -10.91 -10.33 17.75
C LEU A 345 -11.12 -9.00 18.46
N THR A 346 -10.14 -8.57 19.21
CA THR A 346 -10.17 -7.30 19.97
C THR A 346 -8.94 -6.47 19.62
N PRO A 347 -9.10 -5.20 19.20
CA PRO A 347 -7.98 -4.29 19.02
C PRO A 347 -7.21 -4.11 20.33
N ARG A 348 -5.89 -4.22 20.25
CA ARG A 348 -5.00 -3.96 21.39
C ARG A 348 -3.85 -3.07 20.94
N ARG A 349 -3.56 -2.06 21.75
CA ARG A 349 -2.39 -1.21 21.55
C ARG A 349 -1.14 -2.05 21.67
N VAL A 350 -0.33 -2.03 20.62
CA VAL A 350 0.92 -2.79 20.54
C VAL A 350 2.05 -1.91 20.03
N SER A 351 3.26 -2.34 20.32
CA SER A 351 4.47 -1.87 19.66
C SER A 351 5.11 -3.03 18.94
N ARG A 352 5.60 -2.82 17.72
CA ARG A 352 6.25 -3.85 16.90
C ARG A 352 7.45 -3.29 16.19
N TYR A 353 8.60 -3.94 16.34
CA TYR A 353 9.71 -3.76 15.41
C TYR A 353 9.39 -4.45 14.10
N VAL A 354 9.52 -3.71 13.01
CA VAL A 354 9.14 -4.14 11.67
C VAL A 354 10.20 -3.73 10.64
N LEU A 355 10.16 -4.33 9.47
CA LEU A 355 10.99 -3.99 8.34
C LEU A 355 10.13 -3.34 7.24
N ASP A 356 10.63 -2.28 6.63
CA ASP A 356 9.97 -1.59 5.54
C ASP A 356 10.25 -2.28 4.20
N GLN A 357 9.51 -3.38 3.93
CA GLN A 357 9.82 -4.33 2.85
C GLN A 357 8.83 -4.30 1.68
N ASP A 358 7.78 -3.50 1.77
CA ASP A 358 6.73 -3.50 0.75
C ASP A 358 6.20 -2.09 0.44
N THR A 359 5.40 -1.98 -0.62
CA THR A 359 4.63 -0.79 -0.97
C THR A 359 3.30 -1.20 -1.59
N GLY A 360 2.33 -0.31 -1.57
CA GLY A 360 1.02 -0.55 -2.16
C GLY A 360 0.52 0.64 -2.97
N GLY A 361 -0.45 0.39 -3.84
CA GLY A 361 -1.03 1.45 -4.67
C GLY A 361 -1.77 2.52 -3.88
N ALA A 362 -2.32 2.15 -2.73
CA ALA A 362 -3.01 3.03 -1.79
C ALA A 362 -2.08 3.64 -0.73
N ILE A 363 -0.83 3.20 -0.65
CA ILE A 363 0.11 3.62 0.39
C ILE A 363 0.90 4.81 -0.13
N ARG A 364 0.44 6.02 0.20
CA ARG A 364 0.99 7.28 -0.27
C ARG A 364 1.18 8.27 0.87
N GLY A 365 2.29 9.01 0.80
CA GLY A 365 2.64 10.04 1.76
C GLY A 365 3.17 9.50 3.10
N PRO A 366 3.52 10.40 4.03
CA PRO A 366 4.14 10.04 5.30
C PRO A 366 3.15 9.49 6.33
N GLY A 367 1.85 9.63 6.08
CA GLY A 367 0.78 9.27 7.03
C GLY A 367 0.09 7.94 6.76
N ARG A 368 0.65 7.04 5.92
CA ARG A 368 -0.02 5.79 5.56
C ARG A 368 0.92 4.59 5.63
N VAL A 369 0.50 3.57 6.37
CA VAL A 369 1.24 2.30 6.53
C VAL A 369 0.27 1.13 6.41
N ASP A 370 0.71 0.06 5.75
CA ASP A 370 -0.03 -1.20 5.69
C ASP A 370 0.81 -2.33 6.31
N ILE A 371 0.22 -3.12 7.22
CA ILE A 371 0.92 -4.18 7.96
C ILE A 371 0.61 -5.53 7.32
N TYR A 372 1.64 -6.30 6.97
CA TYR A 372 1.44 -7.66 6.51
C TYR A 372 1.04 -8.59 7.67
N MET A 373 -0.15 -9.15 7.62
CA MET A 373 -0.72 -9.94 8.70
C MET A 373 -0.52 -11.46 8.54
N GLY A 374 0.05 -11.90 7.41
CA GLY A 374 0.26 -13.32 7.13
C GLY A 374 -0.69 -13.88 6.08
N SER A 375 -0.88 -15.18 6.07
CA SER A 375 -1.69 -15.89 5.07
C SER A 375 -2.92 -16.54 5.69
N GLY A 376 -3.99 -16.68 4.90
CA GLY A 376 -5.19 -17.42 5.23
C GLY A 376 -6.22 -16.62 6.03
N ARG A 377 -7.28 -17.31 6.47
CA ARG A 377 -8.49 -16.69 7.02
C ARG A 377 -8.25 -15.82 8.24
N LEU A 378 -7.56 -16.33 9.26
CA LEU A 378 -7.32 -15.56 10.49
C LEU A 378 -6.49 -14.30 10.23
N ALA A 379 -5.51 -14.38 9.31
CA ALA A 379 -4.73 -13.21 8.89
C ALA A 379 -5.64 -12.17 8.21
N GLY A 380 -6.56 -12.63 7.36
CA GLY A 380 -7.56 -11.77 6.70
C GLY A 380 -8.54 -11.13 7.67
N ASP A 381 -9.09 -11.91 8.61
CA ASP A 381 -10.01 -11.42 9.63
C ASP A 381 -9.34 -10.33 10.50
N ARG A 382 -8.07 -10.52 10.87
CA ARG A 382 -7.28 -9.53 11.61
C ARG A 382 -6.91 -8.31 10.76
N ALA A 383 -6.41 -8.53 9.53
CA ALA A 383 -6.04 -7.46 8.62
C ALA A 383 -7.22 -6.53 8.31
N GLY A 384 -8.39 -7.11 8.04
CA GLY A 384 -9.60 -6.37 7.71
C GLY A 384 -10.13 -5.46 8.81
N LEU A 385 -9.73 -5.69 10.05
CA LEU A 385 -10.10 -4.89 11.22
C LEU A 385 -9.04 -3.84 11.61
N ILE A 386 -7.87 -3.81 10.97
CA ILE A 386 -6.89 -2.76 11.20
C ILE A 386 -7.30 -1.52 10.40
N ASN A 387 -7.75 -0.51 11.12
CA ASN A 387 -8.04 0.84 10.58
C ASN A 387 -7.90 1.84 11.74
N HIS A 388 -6.68 2.02 12.24
CA HIS A 388 -6.42 2.78 13.46
C HIS A 388 -5.27 3.75 13.27
N PRO A 389 -5.33 4.95 13.87
CA PRO A 389 -4.20 5.85 13.93
C PRO A 389 -3.11 5.29 14.85
N GLY A 390 -1.88 5.69 14.56
CA GLY A 390 -0.73 5.30 15.35
C GLY A 390 0.49 6.15 15.03
N GLN A 391 1.66 5.59 15.28
CA GLN A 391 2.95 6.25 15.08
C GLN A 391 3.93 5.30 14.41
N LEU A 392 4.80 5.86 13.55
CA LEU A 392 5.88 5.16 12.87
C LEU A 392 7.20 5.85 13.19
N TYR A 393 8.17 5.05 13.64
CA TYR A 393 9.54 5.47 13.91
C TYR A 393 10.51 4.60 13.12
N TYR A 394 11.50 5.22 12.47
CA TYR A 394 12.64 4.50 11.90
C TYR A 394 13.82 4.56 12.86
N LEU A 395 14.66 3.52 12.86
CA LEU A 395 15.78 3.37 13.77
C LEU A 395 17.10 3.36 13.01
N LEU A 396 18.03 4.18 13.46
CA LEU A 396 19.41 4.17 12.97
C LEU A 396 20.39 4.01 14.13
N LEU A 397 21.38 3.15 13.93
CA LEU A 397 22.51 3.00 14.85
C LEU A 397 23.22 4.35 15.01
N ASN A 398 23.52 4.73 16.24
CA ASN A 398 24.30 5.91 16.55
C ASN A 398 25.71 5.77 15.96
N GLU A 399 26.30 6.89 15.53
CA GLU A 399 27.68 6.97 15.04
C GLU A 399 28.66 7.04 16.21
#